data_06a84770df0a96b9bcfedeb3024e339d
#
_entry.id   06a84770df0a96b9bcfedeb3024e339d
#
_cell.length_a   1.000
_cell.length_b   1.000
_cell.length_c   1.000
_cell.angle_alpha   90.00
_cell.angle_beta   90.00
_cell.angle_gamma   90.00
#
_symmetry.space_group_name_H-M   'P 1'
#
loop_
_entity.id
_entity.type
_entity.pdbx_description
1 polymer ?
#
loop_
_entity_poly.entity_id
_entity_poly.type
_entity_poly.pdbx_seq_one_letter_code
_entity_poly.pdbx_strand_id
1 'polypeptide(L)' 'MKIKLVRSKIGCTPNQRKTLQALGLRKLNQVKEHEGTPTIVGMVNKVKHLVEVTDL' A
#
# COMPACT_ATOMS: atom_id res chain seq x y z
N MET A 1 9.37 1.53 6.97
CA MET A 1 8.47 0.36 6.89
C MET A 1 8.43 -0.18 5.47
N LYS A 2 8.32 -1.47 5.33
CA LYS A 2 8.18 -2.13 4.03
C LYS A 2 6.72 -2.49 3.80
N ILE A 3 6.20 -2.16 2.63
CA ILE A 3 4.81 -2.37 2.28
C ILE A 3 4.78 -3.27 1.05
N LYS A 4 4.09 -4.42 1.18
CA LYS A 4 3.98 -5.40 0.11
C LYS A 4 2.52 -5.49 -0.33
N LEU A 5 2.28 -5.42 -1.63
CA LEU A 5 0.95 -5.61 -2.19
C LEU A 5 0.67 -7.11 -2.27
N VAL A 6 -0.20 -7.60 -1.38
CA VAL A 6 -0.48 -9.04 -1.28
C VAL A 6 -1.78 -9.45 -1.96
N ARG A 7 -2.65 -8.49 -2.28
CA ARG A 7 -3.91 -8.75 -2.98
C ARG A 7 -3.99 -7.91 -4.24
N SER A 8 -4.67 -8.46 -5.25
CA SER A 8 -4.88 -7.75 -6.50
C SER A 8 -5.66 -6.46 -6.27
N LYS A 9 -5.29 -5.42 -6.98
CA LYS A 9 -6.03 -4.15 -6.98
C LYS A 9 -7.30 -4.20 -7.81
N ILE A 10 -7.57 -5.30 -8.49
CA ILE A 10 -8.81 -5.49 -9.25
C ILE A 10 -9.97 -5.49 -8.24
N GLY A 11 -10.98 -4.68 -8.50
CA GLY A 11 -12.10 -4.51 -7.59
C GLY A 11 -11.92 -3.44 -6.53
N CYS A 12 -10.74 -2.81 -6.47
CA CYS A 12 -10.52 -1.67 -5.57
C CYS A 12 -11.32 -0.46 -6.03
N THR A 13 -11.68 0.40 -5.07
CA THR A 13 -12.26 1.70 -5.40
C THR A 13 -11.21 2.58 -6.07
N PRO A 14 -11.63 3.59 -6.86
CA PRO A 14 -10.66 4.52 -7.44
C PRO A 14 -9.75 5.20 -6.42
N ASN A 15 -10.28 5.50 -5.22
CA ASN A 15 -9.49 6.11 -4.16
C ASN A 15 -8.40 5.15 -3.66
N GLN A 16 -8.72 3.87 -3.52
CA GLN A 16 -7.75 2.85 -3.12
C GLN A 16 -6.65 2.69 -4.18
N ARG A 17 -7.02 2.70 -5.46
CA ARG A 17 -6.04 2.64 -6.54
C ARG A 17 -5.07 3.82 -6.52
N LYS A 18 -5.61 5.02 -6.32
CA LYS A 18 -4.78 6.22 -6.21
C LYS A 18 -3.82 6.13 -5.04
N THR A 19 -4.28 5.62 -3.91
CA THR A 19 -3.46 5.43 -2.73
C THR A 19 -2.34 4.44 -3.01
N LEU A 20 -2.63 3.32 -3.65
CA LEU A 20 -1.62 2.34 -4.03
C LEU A 20 -0.60 2.92 -5.00
N GLN A 21 -1.04 3.72 -5.97
CA GLN A 21 -0.14 4.41 -6.90
C GLN A 21 0.78 5.38 -6.18
N ALA A 22 0.25 6.12 -5.23
CA ALA A 22 1.03 7.05 -4.42
C ALA A 22 2.08 6.33 -3.58
N LEU A 23 1.77 5.11 -3.14
CA LEU A 23 2.71 4.25 -2.42
C LEU A 23 3.70 3.56 -3.37
N GLY A 24 3.48 3.62 -4.68
CA GLY A 24 4.34 2.98 -5.66
C GLY A 24 4.06 1.51 -5.86
N LEU A 25 2.92 1.01 -5.38
CA LEU A 25 2.55 -0.39 -5.47
C LEU A 25 1.65 -0.60 -6.68
N ARG A 26 2.21 -1.16 -7.75
CA ARG A 26 1.48 -1.37 -9.01
C ARG A 26 1.23 -2.83 -9.32
N LYS A 27 2.11 -3.71 -8.84
CA LYS A 27 2.06 -5.14 -9.16
C LYS A 27 1.86 -5.95 -7.89
N LEU A 28 1.20 -7.09 -8.03
CA LEU A 28 1.07 -8.05 -6.94
C LEU A 28 2.46 -8.49 -6.48
N ASN A 29 2.61 -8.63 -5.18
CA ASN A 29 3.87 -9.01 -4.52
C ASN A 29 5.00 -7.97 -4.65
N GLN A 30 4.69 -6.79 -5.18
CA GLN A 30 5.67 -5.70 -5.18
C GLN A 30 5.87 -5.18 -3.77
N VAL A 31 7.13 -4.92 -3.41
CA VAL A 31 7.50 -4.38 -2.11
C VAL A 31 8.08 -2.98 -2.31
N LYS A 32 7.63 -2.05 -1.49
CA LYS A 32 8.19 -0.69 -1.45
C LYS A 32 8.50 -0.31 -0.02
N GLU A 33 9.60 0.39 0.17
CA GLU A 33 9.97 0.90 1.47
C GLU A 33 9.61 2.37 1.58
N HIS A 34 8.98 2.74 2.69
CA HIS A 34 8.55 4.11 2.98
C HIS A 34 8.90 4.46 4.41
N GLU A 35 9.03 5.74 4.67
CA GLU A 35 9.15 6.22 6.05
C GLU A 35 7.80 6.09 6.75
N GLY A 36 7.83 5.82 8.06
CA GLY A 36 6.62 5.70 8.87
C GLY A 36 6.02 7.06 9.26
N THR A 37 5.93 8.00 8.33
CA THR A 37 5.32 9.30 8.59
C THR A 37 3.81 9.16 8.77
N PRO A 38 3.14 10.10 9.47
CA PRO A 38 1.68 10.06 9.60
C PRO A 38 0.97 10.02 8.25
N THR A 39 1.51 10.68 7.24
CA THR A 39 0.93 10.66 5.89
C THR A 39 0.94 9.25 5.32
N ILE A 40 2.08 8.57 5.38
CA ILE A 40 2.21 7.20 4.87
C ILE A 40 1.36 6.23 5.67
N VAL A 41 1.36 6.36 6.98
CA VAL A 41 0.52 5.51 7.85
C VAL A 41 -0.95 5.67 7.50
N GLY A 42 -1.41 6.90 7.27
CA GLY A 42 -2.79 7.17 6.87
C GLY A 42 -3.14 6.54 5.53
N MET A 43 -2.21 6.60 4.56
CA MET A 43 -2.39 5.98 3.24
C MET A 43 -2.46 4.46 3.35
N VAL A 44 -1.58 3.87 4.13
CA VAL A 44 -1.56 2.41 4.35
C VAL A 44 -2.85 1.94 5.02
N ASN A 45 -3.34 2.70 5.99
CA ASN A 45 -4.59 2.35 6.67
C ASN A 45 -5.79 2.28 5.73
N LYS A 46 -5.78 3.05 4.66
CA LYS A 46 -6.85 3.01 3.66
C LYS A 46 -6.83 1.73 2.83
N VAL A 47 -5.67 1.11 2.69
CA VAL A 47 -5.49 -0.09 1.85
C VAL A 47 -4.91 -1.26 2.63
N LYS A 48 -4.96 -1.23 3.95
CA LYS A 48 -4.34 -2.26 4.80
C LYS A 48 -4.86 -3.66 4.51
N HIS A 49 -6.06 -3.77 3.98
CA HIS A 49 -6.64 -5.07 3.60
C HIS A 49 -6.05 -5.62 2.29
N LEU A 50 -5.31 -4.80 1.57
CA LEU A 50 -4.68 -5.16 0.29
C LEU A 50 -3.17 -5.33 0.40
N VAL A 51 -2.59 -4.83 1.48
CA VAL A 51 -1.14 -4.80 1.65
C VAL A 51 -0.74 -5.44 2.98
N GLU A 52 0.50 -5.87 3.04
CA GLU A 52 1.13 -6.34 4.26
C GLU A 52 2.27 -5.38 4.61
N VAL A 53 2.27 -4.93 5.85
CA VAL A 53 3.30 -4.02 6.34
C VAL A 53 4.26 -4.80 7.22
N THR A 54 5.53 -4.71 6.89
CA THR A 54 6.62 -5.26 7.69
C THR A 54 7.45 -4.11 8.21
N ASP A 55 7.61 -4.06 9.52
CA ASP A 55 8.40 -3.02 10.16
C ASP A 55 9.70 -3.67 10.63
N LEU A 56 10.77 -3.32 9.97
CA LEU A 56 12.10 -3.80 10.29
C LEU A 56 12.98 -2.67 10.80
#